data_aa71c10006b6e8a7bfab8d5bf34b35d0
#
_entry.id   aa71c10006b6e8a7bfab8d5bf34b35d0
#
_cell.length_a   1.000
_cell.length_b   1.000
_cell.length_c   1.000
_cell.angle_alpha   90.00
_cell.angle_beta   90.00
_cell.angle_gamma   90.00
#
_symmetry.space_group_name_H-M   'P 1'
#
loop_
_entity.id
_entity.type
_entity.pdbx_description
1 polymer ?
#
loop_
_entity_poly.entity_id
_entity_poly.type
_entity_poly.pdbx_seq_one_letter_code
_entity_poly.pdbx_strand_id
1 'polypeptide(L)'
;MNYIDLFAGAGGLSEGFLENGFSPLAHVEMNADACYTLKTRLCYHYLKENGKLGYYNKYLRGEITREKLYSLVPQCLLESVINEKMTDETINGIFAKVDKLVGEEPVDVIIGGPPCQAYSLVGRAVKEDNMEGDERNYLYKLYCRFLKRYQPKMFVFENVPGILTANNGKHFANLKKYLSHVGYKLDYKELNAKDFGVLQNRRRIIIVGWKAEYKGRYSYPRFESVAHNYIVEDLLCDLPKIQAGEEGREYSARPSQYLVEFGIRNRNDILTYHVARPHIARDKEIYNKVIDAWNNGHKRLRYVDLPAELRTHKNVTSFLDRFKIVEWDTPTCHTMMAHISKDGHYFIHPDKSQNRSITVREAARIQSFPDNYYFEGSRTAAFTQIGNAVPPLMAKAIAKKIKEQLEER
;
A
#
# COMPACT_ATOMS: atom_id res chain seq x y z
N MET A 1 -19.92 11.23 -5.09
CA MET A 1 -18.82 11.24 -6.10
C MET A 1 -18.34 9.84 -6.31
N ASN A 2 -18.16 9.45 -7.58
CA ASN A 2 -17.87 8.08 -7.96
C ASN A 2 -16.43 7.93 -8.49
N TYR A 3 -15.82 6.77 -8.26
CA TYR A 3 -14.48 6.50 -8.77
C TYR A 3 -14.30 5.09 -9.30
N ILE A 4 -13.31 4.93 -10.18
CA ILE A 4 -12.78 3.63 -10.61
C ILE A 4 -11.33 3.53 -10.13
N ASP A 5 -10.95 2.38 -9.54
CA ASP A 5 -9.59 2.09 -9.10
C ASP A 5 -8.94 1.05 -10.01
N LEU A 6 -7.85 1.43 -10.66
CA LEU A 6 -7.09 0.60 -11.59
C LEU A 6 -5.78 0.16 -10.95
N PHE A 7 -5.45 -1.12 -11.09
CA PHE A 7 -4.28 -1.72 -10.40
C PHE A 7 -4.42 -1.57 -8.87
N ALA A 8 -5.62 -1.85 -8.37
CA ALA A 8 -6.06 -1.46 -7.04
C ALA A 8 -5.21 -2.06 -5.89
N GLY A 9 -4.49 -3.17 -6.14
CA GLY A 9 -3.74 -3.88 -5.12
C GLY A 9 -4.63 -4.26 -3.94
N ALA A 10 -4.16 -4.03 -2.73
CA ALA A 10 -4.96 -4.25 -1.52
C ALA A 10 -5.90 -3.08 -1.16
N GLY A 11 -6.05 -2.08 -2.02
CA GLY A 11 -6.96 -0.97 -1.78
C GLY A 11 -6.44 0.14 -0.87
N GLY A 12 -5.12 0.27 -0.69
CA GLY A 12 -4.58 1.34 0.17
C GLY A 12 -4.93 2.75 -0.33
N LEU A 13 -4.92 2.98 -1.66
CA LEU A 13 -5.36 4.24 -2.26
C LEU A 13 -6.89 4.38 -2.15
N SER A 14 -7.62 3.32 -2.50
CA SER A 14 -9.08 3.25 -2.40
C SER A 14 -9.61 3.54 -1.01
N GLU A 15 -8.94 3.08 0.06
CA GLU A 15 -9.33 3.32 1.45
C GLU A 15 -9.43 4.82 1.77
N GLY A 16 -8.46 5.61 1.29
CA GLY A 16 -8.52 7.06 1.48
C GLY A 16 -9.70 7.72 0.77
N PHE A 17 -10.10 7.22 -0.39
CA PHE A 17 -11.28 7.71 -1.13
C PHE A 17 -12.58 7.29 -0.44
N LEU A 18 -12.72 6.04 -0.01
CA LEU A 18 -13.85 5.55 0.77
C LEU A 18 -14.07 6.37 2.05
N GLU A 19 -13.00 6.62 2.82
CA GLU A 19 -13.08 7.42 4.05
C GLU A 19 -13.47 8.89 3.83
N ASN A 20 -13.30 9.40 2.62
CA ASN A 20 -13.75 10.75 2.22
C ASN A 20 -15.13 10.75 1.54
N GLY A 21 -15.84 9.62 1.55
CA GLY A 21 -17.21 9.52 1.05
C GLY A 21 -17.32 9.44 -0.47
N PHE A 22 -16.26 8.96 -1.15
CA PHE A 22 -16.37 8.54 -2.55
C PHE A 22 -16.93 7.12 -2.63
N SER A 23 -17.71 6.83 -3.67
CA SER A 23 -18.30 5.53 -3.94
C SER A 23 -17.53 4.80 -5.04
N PRO A 24 -17.00 3.59 -4.80
CA PRO A 24 -16.32 2.82 -5.83
C PRO A 24 -17.32 2.23 -6.82
N LEU A 25 -17.12 2.48 -8.11
CA LEU A 25 -17.88 1.83 -9.19
C LEU A 25 -17.22 0.50 -9.60
N ALA A 26 -15.89 0.50 -9.69
CA ALA A 26 -15.14 -0.70 -10.02
C ALA A 26 -13.71 -0.64 -9.47
N HIS A 27 -13.18 -1.82 -9.11
CA HIS A 27 -11.77 -2.05 -8.86
C HIS A 27 -11.26 -3.08 -9.86
N VAL A 28 -10.14 -2.81 -10.53
CA VAL A 28 -9.51 -3.76 -11.45
C VAL A 28 -8.15 -4.17 -10.88
N GLU A 29 -8.00 -5.46 -10.58
CA GLU A 29 -6.80 -6.03 -9.98
C GLU A 29 -6.56 -7.47 -10.50
N MET A 30 -5.32 -7.81 -10.80
CA MET A 30 -4.96 -9.12 -11.33
C MET A 30 -4.73 -10.18 -10.25
N ASN A 31 -4.33 -9.78 -9.05
CA ASN A 31 -4.01 -10.70 -7.97
C ASN A 31 -5.27 -11.11 -7.21
N ALA A 32 -5.55 -12.41 -7.19
CA ALA A 32 -6.77 -12.95 -6.57
C ALA A 32 -6.84 -12.68 -5.06
N ASP A 33 -5.72 -12.78 -4.32
CA ASP A 33 -5.70 -12.51 -2.87
C ASP A 33 -5.99 -11.02 -2.60
N ALA A 34 -5.45 -10.12 -3.42
CA ALA A 34 -5.75 -8.70 -3.33
C ALA A 34 -7.22 -8.39 -3.65
N CYS A 35 -7.80 -9.06 -4.66
CA CYS A 35 -9.22 -8.96 -4.95
C CYS A 35 -10.10 -9.44 -3.78
N TYR A 36 -9.72 -10.52 -3.12
CA TYR A 36 -10.43 -10.96 -1.90
C TYR A 36 -10.29 -9.93 -0.77
N THR A 37 -9.11 -9.35 -0.58
CA THR A 37 -8.89 -8.27 0.39
C THR A 37 -9.81 -7.07 0.11
N LEU A 38 -9.90 -6.63 -1.14
CA LEU A 38 -10.81 -5.55 -1.56
C LEU A 38 -12.27 -5.90 -1.24
N LYS A 39 -12.74 -7.09 -1.61
CA LYS A 39 -14.10 -7.56 -1.31
C LYS A 39 -14.37 -7.59 0.19
N THR A 40 -13.45 -8.14 0.98
CA THR A 40 -13.56 -8.16 2.44
C THR A 40 -13.59 -6.75 3.02
N ARG A 41 -12.81 -5.80 2.46
CA ARG A 41 -12.84 -4.40 2.89
C ARG A 41 -14.16 -3.70 2.52
N LEU A 42 -14.71 -3.95 1.36
CA LEU A 42 -16.04 -3.46 0.98
C LEU A 42 -17.13 -4.01 1.92
N CYS A 43 -17.04 -5.30 2.31
CA CYS A 43 -17.93 -5.86 3.33
C CYS A 43 -17.84 -5.11 4.66
N TYR A 44 -16.62 -4.77 5.11
CA TYR A 44 -16.42 -3.98 6.33
C TYR A 44 -17.15 -2.64 6.28
N HIS A 45 -16.93 -1.86 5.21
CA HIS A 45 -17.59 -0.55 5.07
C HIS A 45 -19.11 -0.69 5.02
N TYR A 46 -19.65 -1.59 4.21
CA TYR A 46 -21.08 -1.84 4.11
C TYR A 46 -21.71 -2.24 5.45
N LEU A 47 -21.08 -3.21 6.15
CA LEU A 47 -21.60 -3.67 7.44
C LEU A 47 -21.49 -2.61 8.53
N LYS A 48 -20.47 -1.77 8.50
CA LYS A 48 -20.28 -0.64 9.40
C LYS A 48 -21.42 0.40 9.23
N GLU A 49 -21.67 0.81 7.98
CA GLU A 49 -22.71 1.78 7.63
C GLU A 49 -24.12 1.29 7.98
N ASN A 50 -24.34 -0.02 7.90
CA ASN A 50 -25.62 -0.65 8.23
C ASN A 50 -25.75 -1.12 9.68
N GLY A 51 -24.82 -0.74 10.58
CA GLY A 51 -24.86 -1.12 12.00
C GLY A 51 -24.65 -2.62 12.27
N LYS A 52 -24.09 -3.37 11.33
CA LYS A 52 -23.90 -4.83 11.39
C LYS A 52 -22.43 -5.26 11.53
N LEU A 53 -21.57 -4.40 12.04
CA LEU A 53 -20.13 -4.64 12.17
C LEU A 53 -19.80 -5.90 12.99
N GLY A 54 -20.70 -6.35 13.87
CA GLY A 54 -20.56 -7.59 14.63
C GLY A 54 -20.31 -8.83 13.77
N TYR A 55 -20.85 -8.91 12.55
CA TYR A 55 -20.58 -10.02 11.63
C TYR A 55 -19.17 -9.98 11.07
N TYR A 56 -18.65 -8.79 10.77
CA TYR A 56 -17.24 -8.64 10.38
C TYR A 56 -16.31 -9.07 11.50
N ASN A 57 -16.62 -8.70 12.76
CA ASN A 57 -15.85 -9.12 13.92
C ASN A 57 -15.88 -10.65 14.11
N LYS A 58 -17.02 -11.31 13.85
CA LYS A 58 -17.09 -12.78 13.83
C LYS A 58 -16.18 -13.39 12.76
N TYR A 59 -16.10 -12.76 11.60
CA TYR A 59 -15.18 -13.19 10.56
C TYR A 59 -13.71 -13.06 11.00
N LEU A 60 -13.31 -11.93 11.58
CA LEU A 60 -11.95 -11.72 12.09
C LEU A 60 -11.55 -12.75 13.17
N ARG A 61 -12.53 -13.27 13.95
CA ARG A 61 -12.29 -14.32 14.94
C ARG A 61 -12.34 -15.74 14.36
N GLY A 62 -12.61 -15.89 13.06
CA GLY A 62 -12.78 -17.20 12.43
C GLY A 62 -14.09 -17.93 12.80
N GLU A 63 -15.07 -17.23 13.38
CA GLU A 63 -16.37 -17.78 13.76
C GLU A 63 -17.31 -17.99 12.56
N ILE A 64 -17.10 -17.26 11.47
CA ILE A 64 -17.80 -17.44 10.18
C ILE A 64 -16.81 -17.47 9.04
N THR A 65 -17.16 -18.15 7.95
CA THR A 65 -16.35 -18.23 6.74
C THR A 65 -16.45 -16.96 5.90
N ARG A 66 -15.54 -16.80 4.93
CA ARG A 66 -15.56 -15.70 3.96
C ARG A 66 -16.83 -15.72 3.10
N GLU A 67 -17.28 -16.90 2.68
CA GLU A 67 -18.52 -17.07 1.92
C GLU A 67 -19.72 -16.61 2.72
N LYS A 68 -19.75 -16.90 4.04
CA LYS A 68 -20.79 -16.40 4.93
C LYS A 68 -20.73 -14.88 5.07
N LEU A 69 -19.53 -14.29 5.24
CA LEU A 69 -19.37 -12.83 5.26
C LEU A 69 -19.90 -12.19 3.97
N TYR A 70 -19.53 -12.73 2.82
CA TYR A 70 -19.95 -12.23 1.50
C TYR A 70 -21.45 -12.36 1.26
N SER A 71 -22.11 -13.36 1.82
CA SER A 71 -23.57 -13.51 1.73
C SER A 71 -24.36 -12.46 2.51
N LEU A 72 -23.70 -11.64 3.32
CA LEU A 72 -24.33 -10.58 4.15
C LEU A 72 -24.35 -9.20 3.47
N VAL A 73 -23.79 -9.09 2.28
CA VAL A 73 -23.69 -7.84 1.52
C VAL A 73 -24.30 -8.00 0.13
N PRO A 74 -24.70 -6.90 -0.54
CA PRO A 74 -25.19 -6.98 -1.91
C PRO A 74 -24.16 -7.60 -2.87
N GLN A 75 -24.60 -8.47 -3.73
CA GLN A 75 -23.72 -9.17 -4.70
C GLN A 75 -23.02 -8.18 -5.66
N CYS A 76 -23.72 -7.11 -6.07
CA CYS A 76 -23.16 -6.05 -6.93
C CYS A 76 -21.94 -5.38 -6.31
N LEU A 77 -21.88 -5.25 -4.97
CA LEU A 77 -20.72 -4.71 -4.27
C LEU A 77 -19.50 -5.62 -4.44
N LEU A 78 -19.67 -6.93 -4.39
CA LEU A 78 -18.58 -7.90 -4.60
C LEU A 78 -18.16 -8.00 -6.08
N GLU A 79 -19.12 -7.86 -6.99
CA GLU A 79 -18.90 -7.85 -8.44
C GLU A 79 -18.16 -6.60 -8.92
N SER A 80 -18.17 -5.50 -8.13
CA SER A 80 -17.38 -4.30 -8.42
C SER A 80 -15.86 -4.56 -8.40
N VAL A 81 -15.42 -5.67 -7.83
CA VAL A 81 -14.01 -6.09 -7.83
C VAL A 81 -13.77 -7.09 -8.96
N ILE A 82 -13.15 -6.62 -10.02
CA ILE A 82 -12.84 -7.40 -11.25
C ILE A 82 -11.44 -7.99 -11.10
N ASN A 83 -11.38 -9.34 -10.96
CA ASN A 83 -10.11 -10.06 -10.92
C ASN A 83 -9.67 -10.39 -12.34
N GLU A 84 -8.89 -9.49 -12.94
CA GLU A 84 -8.39 -9.70 -14.30
C GLU A 84 -7.08 -8.88 -14.55
N LYS A 85 -6.14 -9.50 -15.27
CA LYS A 85 -4.92 -8.81 -15.70
C LYS A 85 -5.26 -7.87 -16.85
N MET A 86 -4.91 -6.59 -16.74
CA MET A 86 -5.05 -5.63 -17.83
C MET A 86 -3.96 -5.85 -18.89
N THR A 87 -4.39 -6.22 -20.08
CA THR A 87 -3.57 -6.35 -21.31
C THR A 87 -4.36 -5.84 -22.51
N ASP A 88 -3.74 -5.76 -23.67
CA ASP A 88 -4.46 -5.38 -24.91
C ASP A 88 -5.54 -6.42 -25.31
N GLU A 89 -5.35 -7.69 -24.96
CA GLU A 89 -6.30 -8.77 -25.23
C GLU A 89 -7.50 -8.73 -24.27
N THR A 90 -7.27 -8.44 -22.99
CA THR A 90 -8.31 -8.53 -21.94
C THR A 90 -9.10 -7.24 -21.76
N ILE A 91 -8.55 -6.09 -22.17
CA ILE A 91 -9.11 -4.78 -21.83
C ILE A 91 -10.56 -4.58 -22.31
N ASN A 92 -10.93 -5.15 -23.48
CA ASN A 92 -12.30 -5.02 -23.97
C ASN A 92 -13.30 -5.82 -23.10
N GLY A 93 -12.89 -6.99 -22.59
CA GLY A 93 -13.68 -7.76 -21.62
C GLY A 93 -13.82 -7.02 -20.28
N ILE A 94 -12.74 -6.35 -19.83
CA ILE A 94 -12.76 -5.51 -18.63
C ILE A 94 -13.72 -4.33 -18.83
N PHE A 95 -13.66 -3.64 -19.98
CA PHE A 95 -14.59 -2.55 -20.31
C PHE A 95 -16.05 -3.02 -20.25
N ALA A 96 -16.39 -4.17 -20.83
CA ALA A 96 -17.76 -4.69 -20.79
C ALA A 96 -18.27 -4.90 -19.36
N LYS A 97 -17.38 -5.37 -18.44
CA LYS A 97 -17.71 -5.54 -17.03
C LYS A 97 -17.87 -4.19 -16.31
N VAL A 98 -16.94 -3.26 -16.55
CA VAL A 98 -16.97 -1.92 -15.94
C VAL A 98 -18.16 -1.13 -16.44
N ASP A 99 -18.48 -1.17 -17.74
CA ASP A 99 -19.66 -0.50 -18.31
C ASP A 99 -20.96 -0.94 -17.64
N LYS A 100 -21.10 -2.25 -17.37
CA LYS A 100 -22.25 -2.78 -16.64
C LYS A 100 -22.34 -2.25 -15.21
N LEU A 101 -21.20 -2.05 -14.54
CA LEU A 101 -21.13 -1.53 -13.17
C LEU A 101 -21.36 -0.03 -13.11
N VAL A 102 -20.82 0.70 -14.07
CA VAL A 102 -20.97 2.17 -14.18
C VAL A 102 -22.40 2.55 -14.57
N GLY A 103 -23.02 1.80 -15.52
CA GLY A 103 -24.34 2.14 -16.04
C GLY A 103 -24.38 3.58 -16.57
N GLU A 104 -25.29 4.38 -16.03
CA GLU A 104 -25.44 5.81 -16.36
C GLU A 104 -24.75 6.74 -15.36
N GLU A 105 -24.11 6.17 -14.31
CA GLU A 105 -23.46 6.97 -13.29
C GLU A 105 -22.21 7.68 -13.80
N PRO A 106 -22.01 8.96 -13.49
CA PRO A 106 -20.81 9.66 -13.88
C PRO A 106 -19.59 9.11 -13.13
N VAL A 107 -18.47 8.97 -13.82
CA VAL A 107 -17.18 8.69 -13.20
C VAL A 107 -16.51 10.02 -12.89
N ASP A 108 -16.45 10.42 -11.61
CA ASP A 108 -15.82 11.67 -11.22
C ASP A 108 -14.30 11.58 -11.22
N VAL A 109 -13.75 10.45 -10.74
CA VAL A 109 -12.30 10.24 -10.62
C VAL A 109 -11.91 8.84 -11.08
N ILE A 110 -10.77 8.73 -11.77
CA ILE A 110 -10.05 7.45 -11.90
C ILE A 110 -8.77 7.54 -11.08
N ILE A 111 -8.57 6.56 -10.20
CA ILE A 111 -7.38 6.43 -9.39
C ILE A 111 -6.59 5.18 -9.78
N GLY A 112 -5.31 5.10 -9.40
CA GLY A 112 -4.53 3.88 -9.57
C GLY A 112 -3.04 4.12 -9.68
N GLY A 113 -2.29 3.02 -9.55
CA GLY A 113 -0.84 3.00 -9.67
C GLY A 113 -0.37 1.77 -10.43
N PRO A 114 -0.15 1.86 -11.76
CA PRO A 114 0.35 0.70 -12.49
C PRO A 114 1.69 0.22 -11.94
N PRO A 115 1.89 -1.11 -11.85
CA PRO A 115 3.08 -1.70 -11.22
C PRO A 115 4.37 -1.25 -11.87
N CYS A 116 5.32 -0.82 -11.03
CA CYS A 116 6.54 -0.14 -11.39
C CYS A 116 7.79 -1.02 -11.31
N GLN A 117 7.67 -2.33 -11.48
CA GLN A 117 8.83 -3.22 -11.38
C GLN A 117 9.93 -2.88 -12.40
N ALA A 118 9.57 -2.27 -13.54
CA ALA A 118 10.50 -1.76 -14.54
C ALA A 118 11.24 -0.48 -14.13
N TYR A 119 10.73 0.28 -13.16
CA TYR A 119 11.28 1.60 -12.78
C TYR A 119 11.93 1.61 -11.40
N SER A 120 11.77 0.56 -10.59
CA SER A 120 12.38 0.49 -9.26
C SER A 120 13.89 0.21 -9.34
N LEU A 121 14.69 0.80 -8.42
CA LEU A 121 16.12 0.54 -8.32
C LEU A 121 16.44 -0.95 -8.13
N VAL A 122 15.60 -1.68 -7.40
CA VAL A 122 15.74 -3.13 -7.17
C VAL A 122 15.42 -3.92 -8.45
N GLY A 123 14.43 -3.49 -9.23
CA GLY A 123 14.09 -4.12 -10.51
C GLY A 123 15.17 -3.92 -11.58
N ARG A 124 15.88 -2.79 -11.56
CA ARG A 124 17.00 -2.50 -12.48
C ARG A 124 18.23 -3.36 -12.19
N ALA A 125 18.49 -3.69 -10.92
CA ALA A 125 19.65 -4.49 -10.52
C ALA A 125 19.55 -5.99 -10.89
N VAL A 126 18.36 -6.46 -11.28
CA VAL A 126 18.10 -7.88 -11.59
C VAL A 126 18.22 -8.20 -13.10
N LYS A 127 18.18 -7.19 -13.99
CA LYS A 127 18.28 -7.37 -15.43
C LYS A 127 19.25 -6.35 -16.02
N GLU A 128 20.40 -6.84 -16.52
CA GLU A 128 21.39 -6.04 -17.26
C GLU A 128 20.94 -5.66 -18.68
N ASP A 129 19.92 -6.34 -19.23
CA ASP A 129 19.36 -6.03 -20.55
C ASP A 129 18.36 -4.88 -20.49
N ASN A 130 18.52 -3.94 -21.41
CA ASN A 130 17.61 -2.84 -21.67
C ASN A 130 16.17 -3.35 -21.72
N MET A 131 15.33 -2.92 -20.73
CA MET A 131 13.93 -3.35 -20.56
C MET A 131 13.00 -2.83 -21.68
N GLU A 132 13.47 -2.70 -22.90
CA GLU A 132 12.69 -2.16 -24.03
C GLU A 132 11.49 -3.01 -24.42
N GLY A 133 11.47 -4.30 -24.09
CA GLY A 133 10.37 -5.24 -24.37
C GLY A 133 9.47 -5.56 -23.18
N ASP A 134 9.59 -4.92 -22.01
CA ASP A 134 8.76 -5.25 -20.85
C ASP A 134 7.37 -4.63 -21.01
N GLU A 135 6.33 -5.48 -21.14
CA GLU A 135 4.92 -5.10 -21.26
C GLU A 135 4.46 -4.11 -20.18
N ARG A 136 5.07 -4.18 -18.98
CA ARG A 136 4.74 -3.30 -17.85
C ARG A 136 5.11 -1.84 -18.08
N ASN A 137 6.02 -1.56 -19.01
CA ASN A 137 6.38 -0.20 -19.43
C ASN A 137 5.25 0.51 -20.17
N TYR A 138 4.24 -0.24 -20.61
CA TYR A 138 3.14 0.28 -21.42
C TYR A 138 1.78 0.29 -20.70
N LEU A 139 1.71 -0.13 -19.43
CA LEU A 139 0.46 -0.18 -18.67
C LEU A 139 -0.21 1.21 -18.53
N TYR A 140 0.57 2.30 -18.57
CA TYR A 140 0.02 3.65 -18.62
C TYR A 140 -0.83 3.91 -19.87
N LYS A 141 -0.58 3.21 -21.00
CA LYS A 141 -1.43 3.33 -22.20
C LYS A 141 -2.82 2.76 -21.94
N LEU A 142 -2.89 1.62 -21.22
CA LEU A 142 -4.16 1.04 -20.82
C LEU A 142 -4.90 1.95 -19.85
N TYR A 143 -4.20 2.58 -18.90
CA TYR A 143 -4.76 3.62 -18.05
C TYR A 143 -5.36 4.77 -18.87
N CYS A 144 -4.64 5.27 -19.88
CA CYS A 144 -5.16 6.31 -20.79
C CYS A 144 -6.39 5.87 -21.58
N ARG A 145 -6.54 4.56 -21.92
CA ARG A 145 -7.76 4.05 -22.56
C ARG A 145 -8.98 4.16 -21.63
N PHE A 146 -8.80 3.93 -20.32
CA PHE A 146 -9.85 4.18 -19.32
C PHE A 146 -10.21 5.67 -19.25
N LEU A 147 -9.23 6.56 -19.17
CA LEU A 147 -9.48 8.01 -19.20
C LEU A 147 -10.26 8.44 -20.46
N LYS A 148 -9.88 7.91 -21.63
CA LYS A 148 -10.57 8.20 -22.90
C LYS A 148 -12.01 7.67 -22.91
N ARG A 149 -12.28 6.50 -22.29
CA ARG A 149 -13.61 5.90 -22.28
C ARG A 149 -14.56 6.56 -21.30
N TYR A 150 -14.14 6.68 -20.03
CA TYR A 150 -15.02 7.13 -18.95
C TYR A 150 -14.97 8.64 -18.69
N GLN A 151 -14.04 9.34 -19.29
CA GLN A 151 -13.95 10.80 -19.24
C GLN A 151 -14.10 11.40 -17.83
N PRO A 152 -13.39 10.90 -16.77
CA PRO A 152 -13.52 11.45 -15.43
C PRO A 152 -13.12 12.94 -15.40
N LYS A 153 -13.65 13.68 -14.43
CA LYS A 153 -13.26 15.09 -14.22
C LYS A 153 -11.78 15.20 -13.83
N MET A 154 -11.34 14.29 -12.98
CA MET A 154 -9.96 14.24 -12.50
C MET A 154 -9.43 12.79 -12.49
N PHE A 155 -8.12 12.64 -12.41
CA PHE A 155 -7.48 11.36 -12.11
C PHE A 155 -6.31 11.52 -11.15
N VAL A 156 -6.01 10.44 -10.42
CA VAL A 156 -4.82 10.31 -9.56
C VAL A 156 -4.03 9.10 -10.00
N PHE A 157 -2.77 9.32 -10.39
CA PHE A 157 -1.87 8.28 -10.83
C PHE A 157 -0.65 8.24 -9.91
N GLU A 158 -0.46 7.12 -9.20
CA GLU A 158 0.65 6.94 -8.25
C GLU A 158 1.78 6.13 -8.89
N ASN A 159 3.02 6.49 -8.55
CA ASN A 159 4.18 5.68 -8.92
C ASN A 159 5.39 5.95 -8.01
N VAL A 160 6.44 5.14 -8.16
CA VAL A 160 7.71 5.36 -7.44
C VAL A 160 8.54 6.46 -8.10
N PRO A 161 9.44 7.15 -7.36
CA PRO A 161 10.29 8.22 -7.91
C PRO A 161 11.12 7.80 -9.14
N GLY A 162 11.46 6.52 -9.24
CA GLY A 162 12.21 5.97 -10.38
C GLY A 162 11.54 6.17 -11.75
N ILE A 163 10.23 6.44 -11.82
CA ILE A 163 9.54 6.73 -13.09
C ILE A 163 10.09 7.97 -13.79
N LEU A 164 10.56 8.96 -13.01
CA LEU A 164 11.09 10.21 -13.57
C LEU A 164 12.40 10.03 -14.34
N THR A 165 13.22 9.04 -13.93
CA THR A 165 14.56 8.81 -14.49
C THR A 165 14.66 7.55 -15.36
N ALA A 166 13.61 6.74 -15.40
CA ALA A 166 13.59 5.51 -16.18
C ALA A 166 13.77 5.79 -17.67
N ASN A 167 14.69 5.05 -18.32
CA ASN A 167 15.08 5.23 -19.71
C ASN A 167 15.38 6.72 -20.02
N ASN A 168 16.28 7.33 -19.21
CA ASN A 168 16.65 8.74 -19.32
C ASN A 168 15.46 9.71 -19.36
N GLY A 169 14.38 9.39 -18.61
CA GLY A 169 13.15 10.20 -18.53
C GLY A 169 12.16 10.01 -19.69
N LYS A 170 12.50 9.21 -20.71
CA LYS A 170 11.64 9.00 -21.89
C LYS A 170 10.26 8.43 -21.54
N HIS A 171 10.21 7.47 -20.57
CA HIS A 171 8.93 6.88 -20.15
C HIS A 171 7.99 7.91 -19.54
N PHE A 172 8.51 8.80 -18.69
CA PHE A 172 7.70 9.85 -18.07
C PHE A 172 7.26 10.92 -19.09
N ALA A 173 8.14 11.28 -20.03
CA ALA A 173 7.79 12.19 -21.13
C ALA A 173 6.66 11.60 -22.01
N ASN A 174 6.75 10.32 -22.35
CA ASN A 174 5.71 9.61 -23.09
C ASN A 174 4.39 9.55 -22.31
N LEU A 175 4.42 9.22 -21.03
CA LEU A 175 3.22 9.24 -20.16
C LEU A 175 2.52 10.60 -20.23
N LYS A 176 3.26 11.70 -20.01
CA LYS A 176 2.70 13.06 -20.11
C LYS A 176 2.08 13.34 -21.48
N LYS A 177 2.77 12.95 -22.55
CA LYS A 177 2.28 13.12 -23.92
C LYS A 177 0.97 12.37 -24.16
N TYR A 178 0.88 11.10 -23.70
CA TYR A 178 -0.34 10.29 -23.84
C TYR A 178 -1.51 10.88 -23.04
N LEU A 179 -1.27 11.29 -21.79
CA LEU A 179 -2.30 11.91 -20.95
C LEU A 179 -2.83 13.22 -21.55
N SER A 180 -1.93 14.05 -22.07
CA SER A 180 -2.33 15.28 -22.78
C SER A 180 -3.12 15.00 -24.07
N HIS A 181 -2.75 13.94 -24.79
CA HIS A 181 -3.43 13.56 -26.04
C HIS A 181 -4.86 13.07 -25.81
N VAL A 182 -5.16 12.48 -24.65
CA VAL A 182 -6.52 12.08 -24.25
C VAL A 182 -7.32 13.22 -23.60
N GLY A 183 -6.82 14.45 -23.65
CA GLY A 183 -7.56 15.66 -23.26
C GLY A 183 -7.36 16.12 -21.82
N TYR A 184 -6.31 15.64 -21.13
CA TYR A 184 -6.05 16.01 -19.75
C TYR A 184 -4.83 16.93 -19.60
N LYS A 185 -4.96 17.94 -18.75
CA LYS A 185 -3.84 18.63 -18.12
C LYS A 185 -3.43 17.86 -16.88
N LEU A 186 -2.17 17.96 -16.53
CA LEU A 186 -1.63 17.28 -15.36
C LEU A 186 -0.49 18.07 -14.75
N ASP A 187 -0.31 17.84 -13.44
CA ASP A 187 0.90 18.23 -12.73
C ASP A 187 1.27 17.09 -11.77
N TYR A 188 2.48 17.09 -11.23
CA TYR A 188 2.98 16.04 -10.38
C TYR A 188 3.93 16.56 -9.32
N LYS A 189 3.96 15.89 -8.18
CA LYS A 189 4.95 16.13 -7.13
C LYS A 189 5.44 14.82 -6.55
N GLU A 190 6.67 14.85 -6.07
CA GLU A 190 7.16 13.83 -5.14
C GLU A 190 6.63 14.16 -3.75
N LEU A 191 5.80 13.27 -3.22
CA LEU A 191 5.26 13.37 -1.87
C LEU A 191 5.89 12.31 -0.99
N ASN A 192 6.09 12.62 0.29
CA ASN A 192 6.58 11.67 1.28
C ASN A 192 5.48 11.33 2.28
N ALA A 193 5.23 10.05 2.51
CA ALA A 193 4.19 9.58 3.41
C ALA A 193 4.32 10.15 4.84
N LYS A 194 5.55 10.41 5.29
CA LYS A 194 5.80 11.05 6.60
C LYS A 194 5.11 12.41 6.76
N ASP A 195 4.95 13.15 5.68
CA ASP A 195 4.33 14.48 5.71
C ASP A 195 2.80 14.39 5.94
N PHE A 196 2.25 13.18 5.92
CA PHE A 196 0.83 12.88 6.13
C PHE A 196 0.57 12.09 7.43
N GLY A 197 1.50 12.14 8.38
CA GLY A 197 1.38 11.47 9.67
C GLY A 197 1.77 9.98 9.64
N VAL A 198 2.29 9.44 8.54
CA VAL A 198 2.77 8.05 8.47
C VAL A 198 4.19 7.97 9.04
N LEU A 199 4.43 7.10 10.03
CA LEU A 199 5.75 6.97 10.66
C LEU A 199 6.74 6.18 9.78
N GLN A 200 6.75 6.51 8.49
CA GLN A 200 7.57 5.86 7.47
C GLN A 200 8.08 6.87 6.44
N ASN A 201 9.36 6.81 6.13
CA ASN A 201 9.95 7.57 5.04
C ASN A 201 9.69 6.86 3.70
N ARG A 202 8.56 7.19 3.05
CA ARG A 202 8.11 6.56 1.78
C ARG A 202 7.76 7.63 0.75
N ARG A 203 8.63 7.80 -0.23
CA ARG A 203 8.44 8.77 -1.33
C ARG A 203 7.68 8.17 -2.49
N ARG A 204 6.74 8.94 -3.04
CA ARG A 204 5.93 8.57 -4.20
C ARG A 204 5.72 9.76 -5.12
N ILE A 205 5.68 9.49 -6.42
CA ILE A 205 5.23 10.47 -7.40
C ILE A 205 3.71 10.37 -7.48
N ILE A 206 3.05 11.46 -7.17
CA ILE A 206 1.61 11.58 -7.32
C ILE A 206 1.36 12.54 -8.48
N ILE A 207 0.76 12.02 -9.54
CA ILE A 207 0.30 12.80 -10.69
C ILE A 207 -1.18 13.02 -10.49
N VAL A 208 -1.60 14.27 -10.53
CA VAL A 208 -3.02 14.66 -10.58
C VAL A 208 -3.29 15.28 -11.92
N GLY A 209 -4.33 14.80 -12.58
CA GLY A 209 -4.75 15.36 -13.85
C GLY A 209 -6.23 15.70 -13.84
N TRP A 210 -6.61 16.63 -14.70
CA TRP A 210 -7.96 17.12 -14.88
C TRP A 210 -8.24 17.40 -16.36
N LYS A 211 -9.50 17.31 -16.77
CA LYS A 211 -9.89 17.61 -18.13
C LYS A 211 -9.48 19.03 -18.53
N ALA A 212 -8.91 19.18 -19.72
CA ALA A 212 -8.43 20.45 -20.24
C ALA A 212 -9.53 21.51 -20.41
N GLU A 213 -10.78 21.07 -20.59
CA GLU A 213 -11.97 21.95 -20.71
C GLU A 213 -12.25 22.73 -19.41
N TYR A 214 -11.87 22.20 -18.24
CA TYR A 214 -12.00 22.89 -16.95
C TYR A 214 -10.82 23.83 -16.66
N LYS A 215 -10.35 24.55 -17.68
CA LYS A 215 -9.20 25.45 -17.60
C LYS A 215 -9.39 26.51 -16.49
N GLY A 216 -8.45 26.53 -15.54
CA GLY A 216 -8.46 27.49 -14.41
C GLY A 216 -9.29 27.07 -13.21
N ARG A 217 -10.12 26.01 -13.34
CA ARG A 217 -10.96 25.50 -12.26
C ARG A 217 -10.19 24.54 -11.34
N TYR A 218 -9.40 23.64 -11.92
CA TYR A 218 -8.64 22.63 -11.18
C TYR A 218 -7.15 22.88 -11.28
N SER A 219 -6.41 22.49 -10.23
CA SER A 219 -4.96 22.60 -10.15
C SER A 219 -4.39 21.43 -9.35
N TYR A 220 -3.07 21.32 -9.33
CA TYR A 220 -2.42 20.37 -8.43
C TYR A 220 -2.68 20.76 -6.97
N PRO A 221 -3.18 19.84 -6.11
CA PRO A 221 -3.53 20.17 -4.73
C PRO A 221 -2.33 20.66 -3.90
N ARG A 222 -2.59 21.57 -2.98
CA ARG A 222 -1.62 21.93 -1.95
C ARG A 222 -1.85 21.06 -0.73
N PHE A 223 -0.79 20.41 -0.27
CA PHE A 223 -0.79 19.58 0.93
C PHE A 223 -0.03 20.29 2.04
N GLU A 224 -0.58 20.23 3.23
CA GLU A 224 0.08 20.71 4.45
C GLU A 224 0.63 19.49 5.18
N SER A 225 1.84 19.64 5.73
CA SER A 225 2.43 18.58 6.53
C SER A 225 1.75 18.48 7.89
N VAL A 226 1.48 17.27 8.33
CA VAL A 226 0.94 16.97 9.66
C VAL A 226 2.09 16.97 10.65
N ALA A 227 2.15 17.99 11.49
CA ALA A 227 3.16 18.07 12.57
C ALA A 227 2.78 17.14 13.72
N HIS A 228 3.73 16.34 14.19
CA HIS A 228 3.58 15.45 15.36
C HIS A 228 4.94 15.12 15.97
N ASN A 229 4.92 14.67 17.25
CA ASN A 229 6.12 14.24 17.98
C ASN A 229 6.16 12.71 18.21
N TYR A 230 5.34 11.94 17.49
CA TYR A 230 5.29 10.49 17.61
C TYR A 230 6.51 9.84 16.96
N ILE A 231 6.87 8.67 17.45
CA ILE A 231 7.97 7.84 16.96
C ILE A 231 7.44 6.43 16.59
N VAL A 232 8.23 5.64 15.90
CA VAL A 232 7.81 4.33 15.39
C VAL A 232 7.40 3.37 16.52
N GLU A 233 7.94 3.52 17.73
CA GLU A 233 7.54 2.75 18.91
C GLU A 233 6.04 2.87 19.21
N ASP A 234 5.45 4.05 18.96
CA ASP A 234 4.02 4.28 19.17
C ASP A 234 3.11 3.37 18.33
N LEU A 235 3.65 2.77 17.25
CA LEU A 235 2.96 1.76 16.44
C LEU A 235 2.98 0.37 17.08
N LEU A 236 3.94 0.07 17.95
CA LEU A 236 4.27 -1.30 18.35
C LEU A 236 4.01 -1.59 19.84
N CYS A 237 3.99 -0.55 20.67
CA CYS A 237 4.06 -0.65 22.14
C CYS A 237 2.86 -1.36 22.80
N ASP A 238 1.74 -1.52 22.12
CA ASP A 238 0.53 -2.17 22.62
C ASP A 238 0.36 -3.61 22.12
N LEU A 239 1.25 -4.08 21.25
CA LEU A 239 1.26 -5.46 20.78
C LEU A 239 1.94 -6.39 21.78
N PRO A 240 1.47 -7.63 21.94
CA PRO A 240 2.12 -8.59 22.84
C PRO A 240 3.52 -8.96 22.33
N LYS A 241 4.45 -9.15 23.26
CA LYS A 241 5.77 -9.68 22.93
C LYS A 241 5.66 -11.14 22.55
N ILE A 242 6.20 -11.50 21.38
CA ILE A 242 6.21 -12.87 20.86
C ILE A 242 7.58 -13.22 20.30
N GLN A 243 7.96 -14.50 20.43
CA GLN A 243 9.17 -15.04 19.87
C GLN A 243 9.00 -15.43 18.39
N ALA A 244 10.10 -15.70 17.70
CA ALA A 244 10.07 -16.25 16.35
C ALA A 244 9.26 -17.56 16.31
N GLY A 245 8.22 -17.61 15.46
CA GLY A 245 7.32 -18.76 15.33
C GLY A 245 6.07 -18.70 16.22
N GLU A 246 5.95 -17.73 17.13
CA GLU A 246 4.80 -17.58 18.01
C GLU A 246 3.72 -16.68 17.44
N GLU A 247 2.53 -16.73 18.03
CA GLU A 247 1.34 -15.95 17.73
C GLU A 247 0.86 -15.17 18.95
N GLY A 248 0.55 -13.89 18.78
CA GLY A 248 -0.16 -13.07 19.76
C GLY A 248 -1.61 -12.83 19.31
N ARG A 249 -2.58 -13.17 20.18
CA ARG A 249 -4.00 -13.11 19.85
C ARG A 249 -4.75 -11.95 20.50
N GLU A 250 -4.16 -11.34 21.50
CA GLU A 250 -4.75 -10.25 22.26
C GLU A 250 -3.75 -9.12 22.42
N TYR A 251 -4.22 -7.90 22.46
CA TYR A 251 -3.38 -6.74 22.75
C TYR A 251 -2.88 -6.77 24.19
N SER A 252 -1.63 -6.41 24.43
CA SER A 252 -1.02 -6.35 25.75
C SER A 252 -1.34 -5.07 26.51
N ALA A 253 -1.75 -4.01 25.80
CA ALA A 253 -2.03 -2.70 26.38
C ALA A 253 -3.13 -1.96 25.62
N ARG A 254 -3.53 -0.80 26.16
CA ARG A 254 -4.38 0.15 25.45
C ARG A 254 -3.62 0.73 24.25
N PRO A 255 -4.33 1.16 23.18
CA PRO A 255 -3.69 1.81 22.05
C PRO A 255 -2.92 3.07 22.49
N SER A 256 -1.78 3.33 21.88
CA SER A 256 -1.07 4.60 22.03
C SER A 256 -1.93 5.76 21.54
N GLN A 257 -1.58 6.99 21.93
CA GLN A 257 -2.26 8.18 21.45
C GLN A 257 -2.18 8.29 19.92
N TYR A 258 -1.04 7.98 19.31
CA TYR A 258 -0.87 7.94 17.87
C TYR A 258 -1.89 7.00 17.20
N LEU A 259 -2.01 5.77 17.69
CA LEU A 259 -2.90 4.77 17.09
C LEU A 259 -4.37 5.23 17.10
N VAL A 260 -4.79 5.94 18.14
CA VAL A 260 -6.16 6.49 18.27
C VAL A 260 -6.34 7.71 17.37
N GLU A 261 -5.43 8.68 17.44
CA GLU A 261 -5.51 9.95 16.72
C GLU A 261 -5.53 9.76 15.21
N PHE A 262 -4.69 8.85 14.70
CA PHE A 262 -4.62 8.56 13.27
C PHE A 262 -5.58 7.43 12.82
N GLY A 263 -6.43 6.93 13.73
CA GLY A 263 -7.44 5.91 13.40
C GLY A 263 -6.87 4.54 13.03
N ILE A 264 -5.63 4.24 13.49
CA ILE A 264 -4.99 2.95 13.22
C ILE A 264 -5.60 1.85 14.09
N ARG A 265 -5.89 2.14 15.37
CA ARG A 265 -6.52 1.19 16.29
C ARG A 265 -7.56 1.84 17.17
N ASN A 266 -8.73 1.21 17.26
CA ASN A 266 -9.77 1.48 18.24
C ASN A 266 -9.73 0.46 19.39
N ARG A 267 -10.33 0.79 20.54
CA ARG A 267 -10.34 -0.10 21.73
C ARG A 267 -10.92 -1.49 21.46
N ASN A 268 -11.89 -1.59 20.57
CA ASN A 268 -12.64 -2.82 20.29
C ASN A 268 -12.13 -3.58 19.06
N ASP A 269 -11.03 -3.13 18.46
CA ASP A 269 -10.45 -3.83 17.32
C ASP A 269 -9.89 -5.20 17.77
N ILE A 270 -9.96 -6.15 16.87
CA ILE A 270 -9.49 -7.52 17.07
C ILE A 270 -8.07 -7.63 16.53
N LEU A 271 -7.16 -8.17 17.33
CA LEU A 271 -5.80 -8.41 16.88
C LEU A 271 -5.77 -9.57 15.89
N THR A 272 -5.35 -9.28 14.68
CA THR A 272 -5.11 -10.27 13.62
C THR A 272 -3.69 -10.13 13.09
N TYR A 273 -3.15 -11.20 12.48
CA TYR A 273 -1.83 -11.19 11.82
C TYR A 273 -0.62 -10.91 12.71
N HIS A 274 -0.75 -10.97 14.01
CA HIS A 274 0.40 -10.87 14.90
C HIS A 274 1.03 -12.24 15.11
N VAL A 275 1.53 -12.80 14.01
CA VAL A 275 2.17 -14.13 13.93
C VAL A 275 3.60 -13.95 13.43
N ALA A 276 4.56 -14.32 14.26
CA ALA A 276 5.97 -14.19 13.92
C ALA A 276 6.43 -15.31 12.98
N ARG A 277 7.28 -14.96 12.04
CA ARG A 277 7.97 -15.92 11.18
C ARG A 277 8.96 -16.72 12.01
N PRO A 278 9.09 -18.05 11.83
CA PRO A 278 10.21 -18.80 12.40
C PRO A 278 11.53 -18.37 11.74
N HIS A 279 12.62 -18.37 12.53
CA HIS A 279 13.97 -18.06 12.08
C HIS A 279 14.95 -19.12 12.58
N ILE A 280 15.95 -19.46 11.76
CA ILE A 280 17.03 -20.37 12.15
C ILE A 280 18.00 -19.69 13.12
N ALA A 281 18.77 -20.47 13.86
CA ALA A 281 19.70 -19.97 14.89
C ALA A 281 20.68 -18.91 14.35
N ARG A 282 21.25 -19.16 13.16
CA ARG A 282 22.15 -18.20 12.49
C ARG A 282 21.48 -16.83 12.23
N ASP A 283 20.24 -16.81 11.75
CA ASP A 283 19.55 -15.56 11.47
C ASP A 283 19.27 -14.78 12.76
N LYS A 284 18.90 -15.50 13.83
CA LYS A 284 18.72 -14.93 15.16
C LYS A 284 20.01 -14.32 15.73
N GLU A 285 21.16 -14.97 15.50
CA GLU A 285 22.46 -14.43 15.89
C GLU A 285 22.78 -13.13 15.14
N ILE A 286 22.53 -13.10 13.81
CA ILE A 286 22.70 -11.89 13.01
C ILE A 286 21.77 -10.78 13.51
N TYR A 287 20.51 -11.11 13.81
CA TYR A 287 19.53 -10.13 14.31
C TYR A 287 19.98 -9.51 15.64
N ASN A 288 20.50 -10.30 16.58
CA ASN A 288 21.06 -9.78 17.82
C ASN A 288 22.17 -8.76 17.56
N LYS A 289 23.10 -9.06 16.64
CA LYS A 289 24.18 -8.12 16.28
C LYS A 289 23.65 -6.82 15.64
N VAL A 290 22.62 -6.92 14.80
CA VAL A 290 22.00 -5.76 14.16
C VAL A 290 21.27 -4.89 15.20
N ILE A 291 20.53 -5.51 16.12
CA ILE A 291 19.81 -4.81 17.20
C ILE A 291 20.81 -4.15 18.17
N ASP A 292 21.87 -4.85 18.55
CA ASP A 292 22.92 -4.30 19.43
C ASP A 292 23.64 -3.11 18.78
N ALA A 293 23.95 -3.20 17.48
CA ALA A 293 24.59 -2.10 16.75
C ALA A 293 23.72 -0.83 16.71
N TRP A 294 22.39 -1.00 16.59
CA TRP A 294 21.46 0.12 16.64
C TRP A 294 21.34 0.69 18.05
N ASN A 295 21.08 -0.15 19.04
CA ASN A 295 20.89 0.29 20.44
C ASN A 295 22.14 0.95 21.06
N ASN A 296 23.34 0.60 20.58
CA ASN A 296 24.61 1.14 21.04
C ASN A 296 25.12 2.36 20.20
N GLY A 297 24.25 3.06 19.48
CA GLY A 297 24.65 4.28 18.75
C GLY A 297 24.06 4.43 17.36
N HIS A 298 22.88 3.86 17.08
CA HIS A 298 22.14 3.96 15.82
C HIS A 298 22.94 3.53 14.57
N LYS A 299 23.91 2.60 14.78
CA LYS A 299 24.76 2.12 13.71
C LYS A 299 24.03 1.07 12.87
N ARG A 300 23.93 1.30 11.59
CA ARG A 300 23.45 0.29 10.62
C ARG A 300 24.58 -0.67 10.30
N LEU A 301 24.41 -1.94 10.66
CA LEU A 301 25.39 -3.01 10.38
C LEU A 301 25.38 -3.33 8.89
N ARG A 302 26.55 -3.29 8.24
CA ARG A 302 26.68 -3.74 6.86
C ARG A 302 26.97 -5.24 6.82
N TYR A 303 26.54 -5.92 5.78
CA TYR A 303 26.77 -7.35 5.62
C TYR A 303 28.23 -7.77 5.76
N VAL A 304 29.15 -6.93 5.28
CA VAL A 304 30.60 -7.17 5.37
C VAL A 304 31.17 -6.99 6.78
N ASP A 305 30.44 -6.36 7.69
CA ASP A 305 30.84 -6.16 9.07
C ASP A 305 30.48 -7.40 9.94
N LEU A 306 29.70 -8.36 9.41
CA LEU A 306 29.41 -9.62 10.08
C LEU A 306 30.64 -10.53 10.12
N PRO A 307 30.80 -11.40 11.14
CA PRO A 307 31.77 -12.49 11.15
C PRO A 307 31.67 -13.36 9.89
N ALA A 308 32.79 -13.89 9.42
CA ALA A 308 32.86 -14.64 8.16
C ALA A 308 31.92 -15.87 8.14
N GLU A 309 31.79 -16.55 9.26
CA GLU A 309 30.94 -17.73 9.47
C GLU A 309 29.44 -17.43 9.33
N LEU A 310 29.02 -16.18 9.53
CA LEU A 310 27.63 -15.73 9.37
C LEU A 310 27.32 -15.24 7.95
N ARG A 311 28.35 -15.04 7.11
CA ARG A 311 28.20 -14.57 5.75
C ARG A 311 28.03 -15.73 4.77
N THR A 312 26.80 -15.94 4.29
CA THR A 312 26.49 -17.04 3.34
C THR A 312 26.32 -16.58 1.89
N HIS A 313 26.15 -15.28 1.66
CA HIS A 313 26.01 -14.75 0.30
C HIS A 313 27.38 -14.41 -0.30
N LYS A 314 27.59 -14.82 -1.55
CA LYS A 314 28.82 -14.51 -2.30
C LYS A 314 28.94 -13.02 -2.65
N ASN A 315 27.80 -12.32 -2.81
CA ASN A 315 27.80 -10.90 -3.13
C ASN A 315 28.08 -10.07 -1.86
N VAL A 316 29.22 -9.43 -1.83
CA VAL A 316 29.69 -8.54 -0.75
C VAL A 316 29.92 -7.11 -1.21
N THR A 317 29.47 -6.75 -2.40
CA THR A 317 29.62 -5.42 -2.98
C THR A 317 28.31 -4.65 -3.07
N SER A 318 27.19 -5.32 -3.26
CA SER A 318 25.85 -4.73 -3.30
C SER A 318 24.95 -5.30 -2.20
N PHE A 319 23.86 -4.58 -1.88
CA PHE A 319 22.91 -4.94 -0.81
C PHE A 319 23.60 -5.17 0.55
N LEU A 320 24.51 -4.28 0.90
CA LEU A 320 25.28 -4.39 2.14
C LEU A 320 24.41 -4.21 3.41
N ASP A 321 23.25 -3.56 3.29
CA ASP A 321 22.28 -3.31 4.34
C ASP A 321 21.12 -4.34 4.37
N ARG A 322 21.37 -5.57 3.89
CA ARG A 322 20.35 -6.64 3.80
C ARG A 322 19.74 -7.09 5.12
N PHE A 323 20.44 -6.88 6.22
CA PHE A 323 19.94 -7.06 7.58
C PHE A 323 19.71 -5.71 8.22
N LYS A 324 18.44 -5.34 8.41
CA LYS A 324 18.09 -3.99 8.81
C LYS A 324 17.01 -3.99 9.87
N ILE A 325 17.26 -3.24 10.94
CA ILE A 325 16.29 -3.02 12.00
C ILE A 325 15.22 -2.03 11.55
N VAL A 326 14.00 -2.20 12.06
CA VAL A 326 12.99 -1.13 12.04
C VAL A 326 13.40 -0.08 13.07
N GLU A 327 13.65 1.15 12.63
CA GLU A 327 14.12 2.25 13.46
C GLU A 327 13.00 2.73 14.40
N TRP A 328 12.85 2.09 15.56
CA TRP A 328 11.70 2.23 16.46
C TRP A 328 11.69 3.53 17.27
N ASP A 329 12.87 4.04 17.61
CA ASP A 329 13.12 5.22 18.43
C ASP A 329 13.31 6.50 17.60
N THR A 330 12.89 6.48 16.34
CA THR A 330 12.95 7.60 15.41
C THR A 330 11.56 8.01 14.93
N PRO A 331 11.38 9.25 14.45
CA PRO A 331 10.08 9.71 13.92
C PRO A 331 9.59 8.92 12.73
N THR A 332 10.48 8.27 11.97
CA THR A 332 10.11 7.47 10.79
C THR A 332 11.09 6.34 10.56
N CYS A 333 10.58 5.15 10.28
CA CYS A 333 11.40 4.05 9.79
C CYS A 333 11.61 4.12 8.27
N HIS A 334 12.42 3.21 7.74
CA HIS A 334 12.65 3.08 6.30
C HIS A 334 11.41 2.53 5.57
N THR A 335 11.41 2.69 4.22
CA THR A 335 10.30 2.30 3.37
C THR A 335 9.96 0.81 3.48
N MET A 336 8.69 0.49 3.82
CA MET A 336 8.12 -0.85 3.74
C MET A 336 8.02 -1.29 2.27
N MET A 337 8.64 -2.42 1.95
CA MET A 337 8.67 -2.98 0.59
C MET A 337 8.08 -4.38 0.54
N ALA A 338 7.48 -4.75 -0.58
CA ALA A 338 6.93 -6.10 -0.82
C ALA A 338 7.98 -7.22 -0.65
N HIS A 339 9.27 -6.90 -0.73
CA HIS A 339 10.38 -7.83 -0.51
C HIS A 339 10.37 -8.47 0.89
N ILE A 340 9.74 -7.86 1.90
CA ILE A 340 9.54 -8.45 3.23
C ILE A 340 8.87 -9.84 3.15
N SER A 341 8.08 -10.08 2.11
CA SER A 341 7.44 -11.37 1.84
C SER A 341 8.42 -12.54 1.74
N LYS A 342 9.70 -12.29 1.34
CA LYS A 342 10.71 -13.33 1.12
C LYS A 342 11.31 -13.85 2.43
N ASP A 343 12.01 -13.02 3.19
CA ASP A 343 12.77 -13.46 4.37
C ASP A 343 12.58 -12.60 5.63
N GLY A 344 12.25 -11.33 5.48
CA GLY A 344 12.07 -10.39 6.59
C GLY A 344 13.36 -9.79 7.14
N HIS A 345 14.51 -10.14 6.60
CA HIS A 345 15.81 -9.67 7.09
C HIS A 345 15.97 -8.14 7.03
N TYR A 346 15.29 -7.51 6.11
CA TYR A 346 15.28 -6.06 5.94
C TYR A 346 14.34 -5.33 6.92
N PHE A 347 13.65 -6.08 7.80
CA PHE A 347 12.66 -5.55 8.76
C PHE A 347 12.73 -6.33 10.07
N ILE A 348 13.88 -6.23 10.76
CA ILE A 348 14.12 -6.88 12.06
C ILE A 348 13.39 -6.09 13.14
N HIS A 349 12.65 -6.79 14.01
CA HIS A 349 11.98 -6.17 15.16
C HIS A 349 13.02 -5.60 16.15
N PRO A 350 12.82 -4.37 16.67
CA PRO A 350 13.83 -3.70 17.47
C PRO A 350 14.05 -4.28 18.87
N ASP A 351 13.06 -4.95 19.45
CA ASP A 351 13.16 -5.54 20.78
C ASP A 351 13.98 -6.84 20.73
N LYS A 352 15.19 -6.78 21.31
CA LYS A 352 16.12 -7.90 21.36
C LYS A 352 15.52 -9.14 22.08
N SER A 353 14.61 -8.92 23.02
CA SER A 353 13.96 -10.04 23.73
C SER A 353 13.08 -10.89 22.82
N GLN A 354 12.62 -10.34 21.69
CA GLN A 354 11.78 -11.02 20.70
C GLN A 354 12.60 -11.66 19.56
N ASN A 355 13.73 -11.09 19.21
CA ASN A 355 14.72 -11.59 18.23
C ASN A 355 14.12 -12.24 16.99
N ARG A 356 13.36 -11.45 16.21
CA ARG A 356 12.59 -11.88 15.04
C ARG A 356 12.47 -10.77 13.99
N SER A 357 11.97 -11.07 12.81
CA SER A 357 11.43 -10.06 11.90
C SER A 357 10.02 -9.62 12.34
N ILE A 358 9.57 -8.47 11.84
CA ILE A 358 8.23 -7.96 12.13
C ILE A 358 7.13 -8.88 11.56
N THR A 359 5.96 -8.82 12.18
CA THR A 359 4.74 -9.51 11.76
C THR A 359 4.00 -8.75 10.67
N VAL A 360 2.98 -9.37 10.07
CA VAL A 360 2.09 -8.71 9.09
C VAL A 360 1.36 -7.53 9.74
N ARG A 361 0.91 -7.65 11.01
CA ARG A 361 0.24 -6.56 11.72
C ARG A 361 1.17 -5.36 11.94
N GLU A 362 2.39 -5.60 12.36
CA GLU A 362 3.39 -4.54 12.53
C GLU A 362 3.70 -3.85 11.20
N ALA A 363 3.87 -4.61 10.13
CA ALA A 363 4.07 -4.08 8.77
C ALA A 363 2.87 -3.24 8.28
N ALA A 364 1.65 -3.72 8.55
CA ALA A 364 0.41 -3.01 8.20
C ALA A 364 0.30 -1.66 8.93
N ARG A 365 0.62 -1.61 10.22
CA ARG A 365 0.65 -0.36 11.00
C ARG A 365 1.71 0.62 10.51
N ILE A 366 2.92 0.14 10.19
CA ILE A 366 3.97 0.97 9.58
C ILE A 366 3.48 1.59 8.26
N GLN A 367 2.66 0.86 7.52
CA GLN A 367 2.06 1.33 6.28
C GLN A 367 0.75 2.11 6.51
N SER A 368 0.40 2.39 7.76
CA SER A 368 -0.81 3.10 8.20
C SER A 368 -2.15 2.41 7.87
N PHE A 369 -2.16 1.10 7.67
CA PHE A 369 -3.43 0.37 7.61
C PHE A 369 -4.04 0.25 9.01
N PRO A 370 -5.35 0.45 9.15
CA PRO A 370 -6.01 0.26 10.44
C PRO A 370 -6.07 -1.21 10.85
N ASP A 371 -6.13 -1.50 12.15
CA ASP A 371 -6.10 -2.87 12.68
C ASP A 371 -7.30 -3.71 12.26
N ASN A 372 -8.41 -3.09 11.93
CA ASN A 372 -9.58 -3.74 11.34
C ASN A 372 -9.44 -4.03 9.84
N TYR A 373 -8.27 -3.75 9.23
CA TYR A 373 -8.00 -4.14 7.84
C TYR A 373 -7.53 -5.58 7.78
N TYR A 374 -8.27 -6.42 7.04
CA TYR A 374 -7.96 -7.83 6.88
C TYR A 374 -7.41 -8.10 5.48
N PHE A 375 -6.25 -8.75 5.41
CA PHE A 375 -5.56 -9.10 4.16
C PHE A 375 -5.82 -10.56 3.85
N GLU A 376 -6.52 -10.85 2.79
CA GLU A 376 -6.80 -12.21 2.36
C GLU A 376 -5.55 -12.90 1.77
N GLY A 377 -5.55 -14.22 1.85
CA GLY A 377 -4.47 -15.06 1.36
C GLY A 377 -3.41 -15.41 2.41
N SER A 378 -2.25 -15.85 1.94
CA SER A 378 -1.16 -16.29 2.79
C SER A 378 -0.43 -15.10 3.45
N ARG A 379 0.39 -15.38 4.49
CA ARG A 379 1.32 -14.39 5.07
C ARG A 379 2.17 -13.68 4.01
N THR A 380 2.66 -14.45 3.02
CA THR A 380 3.47 -13.91 1.92
C THR A 380 2.65 -12.96 1.04
N ALA A 381 1.40 -13.33 0.75
CA ALA A 381 0.47 -12.48 0.00
C ALA A 381 0.16 -11.19 0.77
N ALA A 382 -0.12 -11.26 2.07
CA ALA A 382 -0.37 -10.10 2.92
C ALA A 382 0.80 -9.12 2.95
N PHE A 383 2.03 -9.59 3.14
CA PHE A 383 3.23 -8.76 3.08
C PHE A 383 3.42 -8.10 1.70
N THR A 384 3.15 -8.83 0.62
CA THR A 384 3.24 -8.28 -0.75
C THR A 384 2.20 -7.18 -0.97
N GLN A 385 0.98 -7.39 -0.53
CA GLN A 385 -0.11 -6.43 -0.58
C GLN A 385 0.25 -5.14 0.18
N ILE A 386 0.71 -5.27 1.44
CA ILE A 386 1.10 -4.14 2.29
C ILE A 386 2.27 -3.36 1.67
N GLY A 387 3.33 -4.05 1.25
CA GLY A 387 4.53 -3.40 0.72
C GLY A 387 4.31 -2.63 -0.58
N ASN A 388 3.35 -3.07 -1.41
CA ASN A 388 2.99 -2.39 -2.66
C ASN A 388 2.00 -1.23 -2.47
N ALA A 389 1.27 -1.19 -1.36
CA ALA A 389 0.18 -0.23 -1.17
C ALA A 389 0.66 1.22 -1.03
N VAL A 390 -0.21 2.14 -1.42
CA VAL A 390 -0.17 3.53 -0.96
C VAL A 390 -0.64 3.55 0.49
N PRO A 391 0.07 4.22 1.43
CA PRO A 391 -0.39 4.33 2.81
C PRO A 391 -1.77 4.97 2.92
N PRO A 392 -2.75 4.37 3.61
CA PRO A 392 -4.10 4.92 3.75
C PRO A 392 -4.17 6.35 4.27
N LEU A 393 -3.33 6.76 5.22
CA LEU A 393 -3.28 8.15 5.69
C LEU A 393 -2.89 9.13 4.59
N MET A 394 -1.89 8.79 3.78
CA MET A 394 -1.49 9.59 2.62
C MET A 394 -2.61 9.63 1.58
N ALA A 395 -3.24 8.49 1.30
CA ALA A 395 -4.37 8.38 0.39
C ALA A 395 -5.56 9.22 0.84
N LYS A 396 -5.84 9.24 2.15
CA LYS A 396 -6.91 10.05 2.77
C LYS A 396 -6.70 11.55 2.55
N ALA A 397 -5.46 12.03 2.72
CA ALA A 397 -5.12 13.43 2.48
C ALA A 397 -5.25 13.79 0.99
N ILE A 398 -4.83 12.90 0.08
CA ILE A 398 -4.98 13.08 -1.36
C ILE A 398 -6.48 13.14 -1.72
N ALA A 399 -7.27 12.17 -1.28
CA ALA A 399 -8.70 12.08 -1.57
C ALA A 399 -9.47 13.31 -1.05
N LYS A 400 -9.15 13.78 0.17
CA LYS A 400 -9.74 15.01 0.73
C LYS A 400 -9.53 16.20 -0.20
N LYS A 401 -8.30 16.40 -0.68
CA LYS A 401 -7.98 17.52 -1.57
C LYS A 401 -8.61 17.41 -2.97
N ILE A 402 -8.72 16.19 -3.49
CA ILE A 402 -9.46 15.93 -4.74
C ILE A 402 -10.95 16.25 -4.55
N LYS A 403 -11.53 15.85 -3.42
CA LYS A 403 -12.93 16.14 -3.09
C LYS A 403 -13.20 17.65 -3.01
N GLU A 404 -12.35 18.38 -2.27
CA GLU A 404 -12.44 19.85 -2.16
C GLU A 404 -12.51 20.51 -3.55
N GLN A 405 -11.61 20.13 -4.45
CA GLN A 405 -11.61 20.69 -5.83
C GLN A 405 -12.85 20.32 -6.64
N LEU A 406 -13.38 19.11 -6.48
CA LEU A 406 -14.58 18.67 -7.20
C LEU A 406 -15.86 19.35 -6.69
N GLU A 407 -15.89 19.77 -5.41
CA GLU A 407 -17.00 20.46 -4.75
C GLU A 407 -16.98 21.98 -4.99
N GLU A 408 -15.81 22.58 -5.22
CA GLU A 408 -15.69 23.99 -5.60
C GLU A 408 -16.43 24.24 -6.93
N ARG A 409 -17.51 25.06 -6.88
CA ARG A 409 -18.39 25.38 -8.03
C ARG A 409 -17.86 26.53 -8.87
#